data_f32fddc24e2c64573669772d6bcf86fd
#
_entry.id   f32fddc24e2c64573669772d6bcf86fd
#
_cell.length_a   1.000
_cell.length_b   1.000
_cell.length_c   1.000
_cell.angle_alpha   90.00
_cell.angle_beta   90.00
_cell.angle_gamma   90.00
#
_symmetry.space_group_name_H-M   'P 1'
#
loop_
_entity.id
_entity.type
_entity.pdbx_description
1 polymer ?
#
loop_
_entity_poly.entity_id
_entity_poly.type
_entity_poly.pdbx_seq_one_letter_code
_entity_poly.pdbx_strand_id
1 'polypeptide(L)'
;ISLASNNSTVSITLNEAVYNTNGGSGSLEASDFSFTISGGSATLGSSTPSSISASSNTYTLGISLSGTPDGTEFLNVYPTDNGIYDIVGNEVAINQTFNTILLNDVSGPTMAITGKNGGGTSVADGASTSDNPLTMTFTASEPTSDFVVGDITVSGGSLSSFSTTTTSTNQLGSDIDSEAAGDTFGGGSGGNRARTYVSVNSDGDRVAIGASKNDGNGTNSGHARIFEWDGSSWSQLGSDIDGEAARDFFGACVSMDSDGDRVAIGGINSDGNGTDAGHVRIYEWSGSSWSQLGSDIDGEAAGDAFGWSVSMDSDGNRVAIGAHTNDGNGTDAGHVRIYEWSGS
;
A
#
# COMPACT_ATOMS: atom_id res chain seq x y z
N ILE A 1 9.05 11.69 -4.35
CA ILE A 1 8.70 12.62 -3.27
C ILE A 1 8.88 11.90 -1.92
N SER A 2 9.35 12.58 -0.88
CA SER A 2 9.49 12.04 0.48
C SER A 2 9.22 13.11 1.52
N LEU A 3 8.71 12.74 2.70
CA LEU A 3 8.30 13.64 3.77
C LEU A 3 9.14 13.42 5.03
N ALA A 4 9.49 14.49 5.74
CA ALA A 4 10.09 14.39 7.06
C ALA A 4 9.07 13.86 8.08
N SER A 5 9.51 13.01 9.03
CA SER A 5 8.64 12.37 10.02
C SER A 5 7.83 13.33 10.90
N ASN A 6 8.26 14.58 11.02
CA ASN A 6 7.56 15.66 11.74
C ASN A 6 6.76 16.60 10.83
N ASN A 7 6.58 16.25 9.55
CA ASN A 7 5.89 17.07 8.54
C ASN A 7 6.50 18.47 8.30
N SER A 8 7.76 18.71 8.70
CA SER A 8 8.38 20.02 8.57
C SER A 8 8.89 20.33 7.17
N THR A 9 9.21 19.31 6.40
CA THR A 9 9.76 19.44 5.05
C THR A 9 9.31 18.30 4.14
N VAL A 10 9.19 18.59 2.85
CA VAL A 10 9.02 17.60 1.79
C VAL A 10 10.18 17.72 0.81
N SER A 11 10.71 16.59 0.37
CA SER A 11 11.78 16.52 -0.63
C SER A 11 11.26 15.94 -1.93
N ILE A 12 11.59 16.62 -3.03
CA ILE A 12 11.30 16.17 -4.40
C ILE A 12 12.60 16.01 -5.15
N THR A 13 12.69 14.96 -5.98
CA THR A 13 13.85 14.74 -6.85
C THR A 13 13.40 14.86 -8.30
N LEU A 14 14.05 15.71 -9.05
CA LEU A 14 13.81 15.88 -10.48
C LEU A 14 14.79 15.02 -11.28
N ASN A 15 14.33 14.54 -12.42
CA ASN A 15 15.11 13.63 -13.28
C ASN A 15 16.30 14.32 -13.99
N GLU A 16 16.32 15.66 -14.00
CA GLU A 16 17.36 16.45 -14.62
C GLU A 16 17.62 17.77 -13.88
N ALA A 17 18.67 18.48 -14.30
CA ALA A 17 18.99 19.81 -13.76
C ALA A 17 17.98 20.85 -14.23
N VAL A 18 17.48 21.65 -13.30
CA VAL A 18 16.47 22.68 -13.56
C VAL A 18 16.90 24.08 -13.07
N TYR A 19 16.26 25.09 -13.64
CA TYR A 19 16.58 26.51 -13.45
C TYR A 19 15.29 27.32 -13.29
N ASN A 20 15.38 28.48 -12.64
CA ASN A 20 14.22 29.37 -12.51
C ASN A 20 14.11 30.41 -13.63
N THR A 21 14.97 30.35 -14.65
CA THR A 21 14.89 31.23 -15.82
C THR A 21 14.95 30.41 -17.11
N ASN A 22 14.14 30.82 -18.08
CA ASN A 22 14.20 30.29 -19.43
C ASN A 22 15.60 30.58 -20.04
N GLY A 23 16.34 29.50 -20.36
CA GLY A 23 17.71 29.61 -20.87
C GLY A 23 18.78 29.04 -19.95
N GLY A 24 18.41 28.25 -18.96
CA GLY A 24 19.32 27.40 -18.17
C GLY A 24 20.20 28.16 -17.18
N SER A 25 19.66 29.18 -16.50
CA SER A 25 20.35 29.94 -15.46
C SER A 25 19.45 30.23 -14.27
N GLY A 26 20.09 30.57 -13.13
CA GLY A 26 19.42 30.83 -11.86
C GLY A 26 19.15 29.56 -11.07
N SER A 27 18.96 29.74 -9.76
CA SER A 27 18.61 28.66 -8.83
C SER A 27 17.15 28.74 -8.50
N LEU A 28 16.50 27.59 -8.26
CA LEU A 28 15.11 27.58 -7.81
C LEU A 28 14.95 28.27 -6.46
N GLU A 29 13.85 28.97 -6.30
CA GLU A 29 13.41 29.67 -5.10
C GLU A 29 12.12 29.02 -4.58
N ALA A 30 11.76 29.31 -3.31
CA ALA A 30 10.54 28.79 -2.72
C ALA A 30 9.27 29.21 -3.50
N SER A 31 9.29 30.38 -4.13
CA SER A 31 8.20 30.90 -4.98
C SER A 31 7.99 30.13 -6.29
N ASP A 32 8.96 29.29 -6.69
CA ASP A 32 8.83 28.45 -7.88
C ASP A 32 7.99 27.20 -7.62
N PHE A 33 7.57 26.99 -6.37
CA PHE A 33 6.73 25.89 -5.93
C PHE A 33 5.47 26.38 -5.20
N SER A 34 4.41 25.61 -5.31
CA SER A 34 3.18 25.82 -4.55
C SER A 34 2.69 24.52 -3.93
N PHE A 35 2.06 24.64 -2.76
CA PHE A 35 1.43 23.55 -2.03
C PHE A 35 -0.08 23.65 -2.06
N THR A 36 -0.75 22.50 -2.10
CA THR A 36 -2.15 22.37 -1.69
C THR A 36 -2.27 21.25 -0.69
N ILE A 37 -3.28 21.30 0.18
CA ILE A 37 -3.59 20.25 1.14
C ILE A 37 -5.07 19.88 1.03
N SER A 38 -5.38 18.60 1.19
CA SER A 38 -6.76 18.10 1.20
C SER A 38 -6.88 16.97 2.23
N GLY A 39 -8.09 16.70 2.71
CA GLY A 39 -8.35 15.76 3.80
C GLY A 39 -8.03 16.37 5.17
N GLY A 40 -8.27 15.59 6.23
CA GLY A 40 -7.91 15.86 7.60
C GLY A 40 -8.34 17.21 8.20
N SER A 41 -7.74 17.52 9.34
CA SER A 41 -8.05 18.76 10.11
C SER A 41 -6.97 19.84 9.95
N ALA A 42 -5.75 19.48 9.55
CA ALA A 42 -4.68 20.43 9.34
C ALA A 42 -4.82 21.19 8.01
N THR A 43 -4.36 22.42 7.98
CA THR A 43 -4.38 23.27 6.79
C THR A 43 -3.00 23.88 6.56
N LEU A 44 -2.75 24.42 5.36
CA LEU A 44 -1.52 25.15 5.09
C LEU A 44 -1.55 26.55 5.74
N GLY A 45 -0.49 26.87 6.45
CA GLY A 45 -0.23 28.25 6.89
C GLY A 45 0.21 29.16 5.73
N SER A 46 0.78 28.54 4.67
CA SER A 46 1.15 29.19 3.41
C SER A 46 1.14 28.18 2.28
N SER A 47 0.62 28.54 1.12
CA SER A 47 0.73 27.73 -0.12
C SER A 47 2.13 27.82 -0.75
N THR A 48 2.97 28.79 -0.36
CA THR A 48 4.37 28.85 -0.80
C THR A 48 5.24 28.20 0.27
N PRO A 49 6.21 27.34 -0.11
CA PRO A 49 7.16 26.77 0.83
C PRO A 49 7.84 27.82 1.70
N SER A 50 8.02 27.53 2.98
CA SER A 50 8.66 28.45 3.94
C SER A 50 10.18 28.55 3.76
N SER A 51 10.78 27.57 3.08
CA SER A 51 12.21 27.50 2.75
C SER A 51 12.44 26.56 1.58
N ILE A 52 13.61 26.67 0.96
CA ILE A 52 14.12 25.74 -0.04
C ILE A 52 15.60 25.48 0.20
N SER A 53 16.03 24.26 0.03
CA SER A 53 17.43 23.86 -0.08
C SER A 53 17.58 22.81 -1.17
N ALA A 54 18.73 22.77 -1.83
CA ALA A 54 18.99 21.86 -2.94
C ALA A 54 20.27 21.07 -2.70
N SER A 55 20.23 19.78 -3.09
CA SER A 55 21.38 18.89 -3.17
C SER A 55 21.28 18.10 -4.45
N SER A 56 22.14 18.40 -5.45
CA SER A 56 21.99 17.91 -6.81
C SER A 56 20.58 18.26 -7.36
N ASN A 57 19.83 17.27 -7.82
CA ASN A 57 18.49 17.46 -8.36
C ASN A 57 17.38 17.27 -7.28
N THR A 58 17.75 17.12 -6.02
CA THR A 58 16.80 16.99 -4.92
C THR A 58 16.59 18.34 -4.23
N TYR A 59 15.35 18.74 -4.14
CA TYR A 59 14.92 20.00 -3.51
C TYR A 59 14.11 19.69 -2.26
N THR A 60 14.53 20.22 -1.12
CA THR A 60 13.84 20.11 0.16
C THR A 60 13.12 21.41 0.45
N LEU A 61 11.80 21.33 0.55
CA LEU A 61 10.87 22.45 0.70
C LEU A 61 10.30 22.47 2.12
N GLY A 62 10.34 23.62 2.78
CA GLY A 62 9.78 23.79 4.11
C GLY A 62 8.25 23.91 4.07
N ILE A 63 7.57 23.14 4.93
CA ILE A 63 6.11 23.15 5.07
C ILE A 63 5.72 23.98 6.28
N SER A 64 4.71 24.83 6.13
CA SER A 64 4.08 25.56 7.22
C SER A 64 2.64 25.07 7.36
N LEU A 65 2.35 24.37 8.45
CA LEU A 65 1.00 23.87 8.77
C LEU A 65 0.34 24.71 9.84
N SER A 66 -0.98 24.79 9.78
CA SER A 66 -1.87 25.30 10.83
C SER A 66 -2.79 24.16 11.27
N GLY A 67 -2.80 23.88 12.56
CA GLY A 67 -3.41 22.67 13.12
C GLY A 67 -2.40 21.50 13.19
N THR A 68 -2.86 20.39 13.71
CA THR A 68 -2.07 19.18 13.92
C THR A 68 -2.55 18.11 12.92
N PRO A 69 -1.67 17.62 12.04
CA PRO A 69 -2.04 16.52 11.14
C PRO A 69 -2.46 15.27 11.89
N ASP A 70 -3.51 14.63 11.41
CA ASP A 70 -4.06 13.39 11.94
C ASP A 70 -3.80 12.16 11.03
N GLY A 71 -2.95 12.35 10.01
CA GLY A 71 -2.57 11.27 9.09
C GLY A 71 -3.58 11.02 7.97
N THR A 72 -4.58 11.91 7.80
CA THR A 72 -5.55 11.82 6.69
C THR A 72 -5.40 12.95 5.68
N GLU A 73 -4.43 13.83 5.88
CA GLU A 73 -4.15 14.95 4.99
C GLU A 73 -3.19 14.54 3.87
N PHE A 74 -3.53 14.92 2.63
CA PHE A 74 -2.67 14.81 1.46
C PHE A 74 -2.06 16.15 1.11
N LEU A 75 -0.74 16.23 1.10
CA LEU A 75 0.01 17.37 0.59
C LEU A 75 0.36 17.15 -0.88
N ASN A 76 0.02 18.11 -1.73
CA ASN A 76 0.43 18.14 -3.13
C ASN A 76 1.45 19.26 -3.34
N VAL A 77 2.47 18.98 -4.15
CA VAL A 77 3.54 19.90 -4.53
C VAL A 77 3.45 20.18 -6.02
N TYR A 78 3.34 21.43 -6.41
CA TYR A 78 3.28 21.84 -7.81
C TYR A 78 4.37 22.85 -8.14
N PRO A 79 4.94 22.85 -9.36
CA PRO A 79 5.66 23.99 -9.88
C PRO A 79 4.69 25.16 -10.08
N THR A 80 5.15 26.39 -9.90
CA THR A 80 4.39 27.57 -10.33
C THR A 80 4.57 27.80 -11.83
N ASP A 81 3.56 28.43 -12.45
CA ASP A 81 3.60 28.80 -13.84
C ASP A 81 4.82 29.71 -14.14
N ASN A 82 5.58 29.40 -15.16
CA ASN A 82 6.85 30.04 -15.51
C ASN A 82 7.93 30.02 -14.39
N GLY A 83 7.88 29.03 -13.50
CA GLY A 83 8.80 28.94 -12.37
C GLY A 83 10.01 28.04 -12.60
N ILE A 84 9.87 26.95 -13.35
CA ILE A 84 10.91 25.91 -13.48
C ILE A 84 11.14 25.53 -14.94
N TYR A 85 12.39 25.56 -15.38
CA TYR A 85 12.81 25.28 -16.75
C TYR A 85 13.98 24.29 -16.78
N ASP A 86 14.09 23.50 -17.85
CA ASP A 86 15.31 22.76 -18.17
C ASP A 86 16.40 23.70 -18.78
N ILE A 87 17.58 23.15 -19.10
CA ILE A 87 18.70 23.91 -19.66
C ILE A 87 18.42 24.47 -21.06
N VAL A 88 17.48 23.89 -21.80
CA VAL A 88 17.11 24.36 -23.15
C VAL A 88 15.87 25.27 -23.17
N GLY A 89 15.28 25.50 -21.99
CA GLY A 89 14.19 26.44 -21.81
C GLY A 89 12.79 25.83 -21.92
N ASN A 90 12.65 24.49 -21.85
CA ASN A 90 11.34 23.89 -21.70
C ASN A 90 10.86 24.05 -20.25
N GLU A 91 9.63 24.48 -20.11
CA GLU A 91 9.00 24.64 -18.80
C GLU A 91 8.49 23.31 -18.25
N VAL A 92 8.66 23.09 -16.96
CA VAL A 92 8.07 21.96 -16.24
C VAL A 92 6.56 22.10 -16.21
N ALA A 93 5.83 21.09 -16.67
CA ALA A 93 4.36 21.14 -16.69
C ALA A 93 3.79 21.35 -15.28
N ILE A 94 2.82 22.23 -15.14
CA ILE A 94 2.15 22.53 -13.86
C ILE A 94 1.28 21.36 -13.36
N ASN A 95 0.83 20.49 -14.26
CA ASN A 95 0.05 19.30 -13.94
C ASN A 95 1.01 18.10 -13.85
N GLN A 96 1.60 17.91 -12.67
CA GLN A 96 2.44 16.75 -12.39
C GLN A 96 1.60 15.61 -11.83
N THR A 97 1.95 14.38 -12.19
CA THR A 97 1.50 13.15 -11.52
C THR A 97 2.55 12.76 -10.47
N PHE A 98 2.15 12.04 -9.41
CA PHE A 98 3.06 11.60 -8.33
C PHE A 98 3.70 12.72 -7.49
N ASN A 99 2.99 13.79 -7.33
CA ASN A 99 3.38 14.95 -6.52
C ASN A 99 2.62 15.06 -5.19
N THR A 100 1.92 14.01 -4.82
CA THR A 100 1.07 13.91 -3.61
C THR A 100 1.76 13.04 -2.57
N ILE A 101 1.69 13.44 -1.30
CA ILE A 101 2.19 12.64 -0.17
C ILE A 101 1.25 12.80 1.03
N LEU A 102 0.99 11.69 1.73
CA LEU A 102 0.22 11.68 2.96
C LEU A 102 1.05 12.30 4.09
N LEU A 103 0.48 13.19 4.90
CA LEU A 103 1.13 13.69 6.08
C LEU A 103 1.16 12.64 7.18
N ASN A 104 2.23 12.65 7.97
CA ASN A 104 2.31 11.77 9.13
C ASN A 104 1.33 12.25 10.21
N ASP A 105 0.67 11.31 10.88
CA ASP A 105 -0.06 11.60 12.11
C ASP A 105 0.91 12.03 13.20
N VAL A 106 0.69 13.23 13.73
CA VAL A 106 1.44 13.80 14.87
C VAL A 106 0.47 14.27 15.96
N SER A 107 -0.83 13.94 15.83
CA SER A 107 -1.82 14.15 16.88
C SER A 107 -1.63 13.10 17.97
N GLY A 108 -1.81 13.49 19.22
CA GLY A 108 -1.83 12.52 20.31
C GLY A 108 -3.23 11.91 20.48
N PRO A 109 -3.32 10.67 20.99
CA PRO A 109 -4.60 10.04 21.24
C PRO A 109 -5.50 10.84 22.18
N THR A 110 -6.77 10.92 21.84
CA THR A 110 -7.81 11.43 22.76
C THR A 110 -8.48 10.27 23.49
N MET A 111 -9.00 10.54 24.71
CA MET A 111 -9.61 9.50 25.52
C MET A 111 -11.05 9.84 25.83
N ALA A 112 -11.99 9.02 25.40
CA ALA A 112 -13.38 9.07 25.84
C ALA A 112 -13.58 8.18 27.05
N ILE A 113 -14.25 8.68 28.11
CA ILE A 113 -14.52 7.93 29.33
C ILE A 113 -16.04 7.80 29.49
N THR A 114 -16.52 6.55 29.64
CA THR A 114 -17.93 6.28 29.88
C THR A 114 -18.10 5.39 31.10
N GLY A 115 -19.19 5.56 31.85
CA GLY A 115 -19.51 4.78 33.01
C GLY A 115 -20.80 3.97 32.87
N LYS A 116 -20.83 2.76 33.42
CA LYS A 116 -22.04 1.94 33.56
C LYS A 116 -22.14 1.39 34.96
N ASN A 117 -23.38 1.25 35.48
CA ASN A 117 -23.67 0.56 36.74
C ASN A 117 -23.66 -0.95 36.56
N GLY A 118 -23.77 -1.69 37.69
CA GLY A 118 -23.79 -3.15 37.70
C GLY A 118 -24.91 -3.80 36.90
N GLY A 119 -25.96 -3.05 36.55
CA GLY A 119 -27.05 -3.47 35.67
C GLY A 119 -26.84 -3.10 34.18
N GLY A 120 -25.67 -2.53 33.85
CA GLY A 120 -25.35 -2.14 32.47
C GLY A 120 -25.91 -0.79 32.00
N THR A 121 -26.61 -0.06 32.89
CA THR A 121 -27.17 1.26 32.58
C THR A 121 -26.09 2.31 32.61
N SER A 122 -26.06 3.20 31.59
CA SER A 122 -25.09 4.29 31.48
C SER A 122 -25.26 5.29 32.65
N VAL A 123 -24.14 5.72 33.20
CA VAL A 123 -24.05 6.80 34.19
C VAL A 123 -23.47 8.02 33.51
N ALA A 124 -24.24 9.09 33.47
CA ALA A 124 -23.79 10.32 32.79
C ALA A 124 -22.65 11.01 33.56
N ASP A 125 -21.82 11.76 32.88
CA ASP A 125 -20.80 12.59 33.49
C ASP A 125 -21.44 13.59 34.48
N GLY A 126 -20.83 13.74 35.65
CA GLY A 126 -21.34 14.57 36.76
C GLY A 126 -22.57 13.99 37.49
N ALA A 127 -23.08 12.85 37.09
CA ALA A 127 -24.22 12.20 37.79
C ALA A 127 -23.80 11.60 39.13
N SER A 128 -24.73 11.58 40.11
CA SER A 128 -24.58 10.85 41.35
C SER A 128 -25.36 9.54 41.30
N THR A 129 -24.73 8.45 41.70
CA THR A 129 -25.37 7.12 41.79
C THR A 129 -24.98 6.44 43.10
N SER A 130 -25.86 5.61 43.60
CA SER A 130 -25.59 4.71 44.73
C SER A 130 -25.07 3.34 44.31
N ASP A 131 -24.91 3.14 43.01
CA ASP A 131 -24.45 1.86 42.46
C ASP A 131 -22.97 1.62 42.75
N ASN A 132 -22.65 0.39 43.15
CA ASN A 132 -21.29 -0.06 43.41
C ASN A 132 -21.20 -1.58 43.11
N PRO A 133 -20.29 -2.02 42.27
CA PRO A 133 -19.28 -1.24 41.54
C PRO A 133 -19.81 -0.51 40.28
N LEU A 134 -19.05 0.45 39.81
CA LEU A 134 -19.20 1.04 38.48
C LEU A 134 -18.15 0.45 37.53
N THR A 135 -18.55 0.19 36.29
CA THR A 135 -17.62 -0.15 35.24
C THR A 135 -17.32 1.12 34.42
N MET A 136 -16.05 1.51 34.39
CA MET A 136 -15.57 2.64 33.59
C MET A 136 -14.87 2.10 32.34
N THR A 137 -15.28 2.59 31.19
CA THR A 137 -14.66 2.26 29.90
C THR A 137 -13.89 3.47 29.38
N PHE A 138 -12.63 3.25 29.07
CA PHE A 138 -11.72 4.22 28.45
C PHE A 138 -11.57 3.83 26.99
N THR A 139 -11.93 4.72 26.07
CA THR A 139 -11.81 4.48 24.64
C THR A 139 -10.85 5.50 24.06
N ALA A 140 -9.69 5.06 23.61
CA ALA A 140 -8.74 5.90 22.90
C ALA A 140 -9.15 6.07 21.44
N SER A 141 -8.87 7.24 20.85
CA SER A 141 -9.13 7.51 19.43
C SER A 141 -8.22 6.73 18.49
N GLU A 142 -7.10 6.24 19.01
CA GLU A 142 -6.08 5.49 18.27
C GLU A 142 -5.44 4.43 19.19
N PRO A 143 -4.71 3.43 18.64
CA PRO A 143 -4.07 2.40 19.45
C PRO A 143 -3.05 2.99 20.43
N THR A 144 -3.14 2.57 21.71
CA THR A 144 -2.16 2.91 22.74
C THR A 144 -1.39 1.66 23.13
N SER A 145 -0.06 1.73 23.23
CA SER A 145 0.79 0.56 23.52
C SER A 145 1.08 0.35 24.99
N ASP A 146 0.88 1.36 25.83
CA ASP A 146 1.37 1.44 27.21
C ASP A 146 0.32 1.88 28.24
N PHE A 147 -0.96 2.00 27.85
CA PHE A 147 -2.03 2.37 28.79
C PHE A 147 -2.26 1.27 29.81
N VAL A 148 -1.97 1.56 31.09
CA VAL A 148 -2.04 0.61 32.20
C VAL A 148 -2.86 1.19 33.36
N VAL A 149 -3.20 0.34 34.33
CA VAL A 149 -3.97 0.75 35.50
C VAL A 149 -3.32 1.89 36.28
N GLY A 150 -2.00 2.00 36.26
CA GLY A 150 -1.23 3.07 36.90
C GLY A 150 -1.45 4.48 36.31
N ASP A 151 -1.97 4.56 35.10
CA ASP A 151 -2.26 5.83 34.42
C ASP A 151 -3.63 6.42 34.82
N ILE A 152 -4.41 5.63 35.59
CA ILE A 152 -5.75 6.03 36.03
C ILE A 152 -5.71 6.45 37.49
N THR A 153 -6.03 7.72 37.74
CA THR A 153 -6.19 8.25 39.11
C THR A 153 -7.66 8.30 39.48
N VAL A 154 -8.02 7.67 40.57
CA VAL A 154 -9.38 7.69 41.13
C VAL A 154 -9.39 8.47 42.44
N SER A 155 -10.30 9.43 42.60
CA SER A 155 -10.51 10.15 43.84
C SER A 155 -11.78 9.68 44.51
N GLY A 156 -11.68 9.30 45.78
CA GLY A 156 -12.84 8.84 46.59
C GLY A 156 -13.29 7.38 46.33
N GLY A 157 -12.47 6.60 45.62
CA GLY A 157 -12.73 5.20 45.33
C GLY A 157 -11.46 4.40 45.13
N SER A 158 -11.59 3.13 44.71
CA SER A 158 -10.48 2.26 44.36
C SER A 158 -10.81 1.48 43.09
N LEU A 159 -9.79 1.19 42.28
CA LEU A 159 -9.92 0.27 41.16
C LEU A 159 -9.82 -1.16 41.63
N SER A 160 -10.76 -2.02 41.27
CA SER A 160 -10.81 -3.43 41.69
C SER A 160 -10.31 -4.38 40.60
N SER A 161 -10.43 -4.00 39.33
CA SER A 161 -9.94 -4.77 38.19
C SER A 161 -9.65 -3.83 37.03
N PHE A 162 -8.66 -4.19 36.22
CA PHE A 162 -8.35 -3.53 34.96
C PHE A 162 -8.17 -4.61 33.91
N SER A 163 -8.85 -4.48 32.80
CA SER A 163 -8.65 -5.32 31.63
C SER A 163 -8.58 -4.44 30.41
N THR A 164 -7.59 -4.66 29.58
CA THR A 164 -7.53 -4.09 28.24
C THR A 164 -8.30 -5.00 27.31
N THR A 165 -9.33 -4.48 26.66
CA THR A 165 -9.72 -5.06 25.38
C THR A 165 -8.77 -4.44 24.36
N THR A 166 -7.76 -5.20 23.93
CA THR A 166 -7.11 -4.86 22.67
C THR A 166 -8.24 -4.69 21.66
N THR A 167 -8.29 -3.54 21.01
CA THR A 167 -9.12 -3.40 19.83
C THR A 167 -8.83 -4.60 18.95
N SER A 168 -9.81 -5.49 18.82
CA SER A 168 -9.74 -6.51 17.80
C SER A 168 -9.39 -5.76 16.51
N THR A 169 -8.44 -6.27 15.76
CA THR A 169 -8.26 -5.85 14.38
C THR A 169 -9.63 -5.78 13.75
N ASN A 170 -10.16 -4.58 13.55
CA ASN A 170 -11.45 -4.43 12.89
C ASN A 170 -11.22 -4.85 11.45
N GLN A 171 -12.05 -5.76 10.97
CA GLN A 171 -12.05 -6.07 9.56
C GLN A 171 -12.35 -4.78 8.79
N LEU A 172 -11.52 -4.49 7.79
CA LEU A 172 -11.69 -3.36 6.92
C LEU A 172 -12.68 -3.73 5.80
N GLY A 173 -13.89 -3.21 5.91
CA GLY A 173 -14.97 -3.53 4.95
C GLY A 173 -15.58 -4.92 5.14
N SER A 174 -16.24 -5.40 4.10
CA SER A 174 -16.80 -6.75 4.01
C SER A 174 -15.76 -7.75 3.50
N ASP A 175 -16.05 -9.04 3.60
CA ASP A 175 -15.27 -10.08 2.96
C ASP A 175 -15.18 -9.84 1.45
N ILE A 176 -14.03 -10.16 0.89
CA ILE A 176 -13.82 -10.21 -0.56
C ILE A 176 -13.96 -11.68 -0.97
N ASP A 177 -15.10 -12.02 -1.53
CA ASP A 177 -15.45 -13.41 -1.85
C ASP A 177 -14.95 -13.84 -3.23
N SER A 178 -14.74 -15.16 -3.39
CA SER A 178 -14.51 -15.77 -4.70
C SER A 178 -15.77 -15.77 -5.54
N GLU A 179 -15.63 -15.94 -6.85
CA GLU A 179 -16.75 -15.97 -7.80
C GLU A 179 -17.49 -17.30 -7.78
N ALA A 180 -16.76 -18.41 -7.56
CA ALA A 180 -17.34 -19.73 -7.57
C ALA A 180 -16.73 -20.68 -6.54
N ALA A 181 -17.48 -21.72 -6.24
CA ALA A 181 -17.01 -22.78 -5.35
C ALA A 181 -15.86 -23.55 -5.99
N GLY A 182 -14.74 -23.66 -5.27
CA GLY A 182 -13.58 -24.41 -5.72
C GLY A 182 -12.44 -23.59 -6.30
N ASP A 183 -12.64 -22.28 -6.54
CA ASP A 183 -11.64 -21.36 -7.12
C ASP A 183 -10.35 -21.24 -6.30
N THR A 184 -10.41 -21.59 -5.00
CA THR A 184 -9.29 -21.44 -4.07
C THR A 184 -8.75 -20.00 -3.94
N PHE A 185 -9.67 -19.04 -3.97
CA PHE A 185 -9.38 -17.61 -3.85
C PHE A 185 -8.66 -17.29 -2.53
N GLY A 186 -7.54 -16.57 -2.60
CA GLY A 186 -6.72 -16.27 -1.43
C GLY A 186 -6.04 -17.47 -0.78
N GLY A 187 -6.07 -18.64 -1.39
CA GLY A 187 -5.48 -19.85 -0.83
C GLY A 187 -5.35 -20.99 -1.79
N GLY A 188 -4.68 -22.08 -1.37
CA GLY A 188 -4.50 -23.30 -2.14
C GLY A 188 -5.14 -24.50 -1.46
N SER A 189 -5.83 -25.36 -2.21
CA SER A 189 -6.36 -26.62 -1.69
C SER A 189 -5.29 -27.71 -1.68
N GLY A 190 -4.92 -28.18 -0.50
CA GLY A 190 -4.24 -29.44 -0.29
C GLY A 190 -2.71 -29.41 -0.28
N GLY A 191 -2.16 -29.85 0.83
CA GLY A 191 -0.72 -30.12 1.03
C GLY A 191 0.09 -28.90 1.48
N ASN A 192 1.08 -29.16 2.31
CA ASN A 192 1.98 -28.26 3.03
C ASN A 192 2.82 -27.32 2.12
N ARG A 193 2.22 -26.59 1.21
CA ARG A 193 2.93 -25.74 0.24
C ARG A 193 2.59 -24.29 0.48
N ALA A 194 3.46 -23.60 1.21
CA ALA A 194 3.36 -22.16 1.44
C ALA A 194 3.53 -21.41 0.11
N ARG A 195 2.48 -20.74 -0.35
CA ARG A 195 2.49 -19.83 -1.50
C ARG A 195 1.84 -18.52 -1.09
N THR A 196 2.21 -17.43 -1.74
CA THR A 196 1.64 -16.12 -1.51
C THR A 196 0.50 -15.88 -2.49
N TYR A 197 -0.72 -16.20 -2.08
CA TYR A 197 -1.93 -15.97 -2.89
C TYR A 197 -2.53 -14.57 -2.70
N VAL A 198 -2.02 -13.80 -1.74
CA VAL A 198 -2.50 -12.46 -1.40
C VAL A 198 -1.30 -11.54 -1.22
N SER A 199 -1.35 -10.37 -1.83
CA SER A 199 -0.33 -9.33 -1.68
C SER A 199 -1.02 -7.98 -1.53
N VAL A 200 -0.62 -7.18 -0.55
CA VAL A 200 -1.14 -5.84 -0.28
C VAL A 200 -0.03 -4.82 -0.54
N ASN A 201 -0.39 -3.65 -1.07
CA ASN A 201 0.56 -2.54 -1.27
C ASN A 201 0.96 -1.88 0.07
N SER A 202 1.90 -0.91 0.03
CA SER A 202 2.42 -0.27 1.25
C SER A 202 1.37 0.54 2.02
N ASP A 203 0.42 1.13 1.31
CA ASP A 203 -0.63 1.97 1.91
C ASP A 203 -1.81 1.14 2.46
N GLY A 204 -1.86 -0.15 2.13
CA GLY A 204 -2.92 -1.06 2.55
C GLY A 204 -4.26 -0.82 1.87
N ASP A 205 -4.27 -0.03 0.80
CA ASP A 205 -5.48 0.35 0.05
C ASP A 205 -5.66 -0.44 -1.25
N ARG A 206 -4.67 -1.24 -1.67
CA ARG A 206 -4.80 -2.18 -2.79
C ARG A 206 -4.35 -3.57 -2.41
N VAL A 207 -5.09 -4.57 -2.88
CA VAL A 207 -4.79 -5.98 -2.65
C VAL A 207 -4.94 -6.80 -3.92
N ALA A 208 -3.92 -7.59 -4.25
CA ALA A 208 -3.97 -8.62 -5.29
C ALA A 208 -4.28 -9.96 -4.66
N ILE A 209 -5.22 -10.71 -5.24
CA ILE A 209 -5.67 -12.01 -4.74
C ILE A 209 -5.72 -13.00 -5.89
N GLY A 210 -5.00 -14.10 -5.76
CA GLY A 210 -4.98 -15.17 -6.74
C GLY A 210 -6.03 -16.25 -6.46
N ALA A 211 -6.59 -16.82 -7.52
CA ALA A 211 -7.52 -17.94 -7.51
C ALA A 211 -7.08 -18.99 -8.54
N SER A 212 -6.10 -19.78 -8.19
CA SER A 212 -5.40 -20.66 -9.12
C SER A 212 -6.24 -21.80 -9.70
N LYS A 213 -7.42 -22.03 -9.17
CA LYS A 213 -8.35 -23.05 -9.68
C LYS A 213 -9.62 -22.48 -10.30
N ASN A 214 -9.66 -21.17 -10.55
CA ASN A 214 -10.76 -20.59 -11.28
C ASN A 214 -10.85 -21.19 -12.69
N ASP A 215 -12.07 -21.45 -13.14
CA ASP A 215 -12.37 -22.14 -14.41
C ASP A 215 -12.78 -21.15 -15.53
N GLY A 216 -12.64 -19.84 -15.32
CA GLY A 216 -13.12 -18.79 -16.23
C GLY A 216 -12.64 -18.94 -17.67
N ASN A 217 -11.39 -19.33 -17.87
CA ASN A 217 -10.77 -19.53 -19.19
C ASN A 217 -10.38 -21.01 -19.47
N GLY A 218 -10.97 -21.94 -18.72
CA GLY A 218 -10.71 -23.38 -18.81
C GLY A 218 -10.47 -23.99 -17.43
N THR A 219 -10.62 -25.32 -17.32
CA THR A 219 -10.51 -26.02 -16.04
C THR A 219 -9.18 -25.73 -15.34
N ASN A 220 -9.22 -25.08 -14.17
CA ASN A 220 -8.07 -24.62 -13.40
C ASN A 220 -7.12 -23.73 -14.22
N SER A 221 -7.62 -22.90 -15.14
CA SER A 221 -6.79 -21.87 -15.79
C SER A 221 -6.24 -20.90 -14.78
N GLY A 222 -7.04 -20.61 -13.77
CA GLY A 222 -6.74 -19.65 -12.72
C GLY A 222 -6.88 -18.19 -13.16
N HIS A 223 -6.93 -17.31 -12.18
CA HIS A 223 -6.91 -15.85 -12.38
C HIS A 223 -6.32 -15.14 -11.17
N ALA A 224 -6.09 -13.84 -11.30
CA ALA A 224 -5.88 -12.92 -10.21
C ALA A 224 -6.85 -11.75 -10.32
N ARG A 225 -7.32 -11.25 -9.17
CA ARG A 225 -8.13 -10.03 -9.07
C ARG A 225 -7.45 -9.04 -8.14
N ILE A 226 -7.53 -7.78 -8.50
CA ILE A 226 -7.02 -6.69 -7.69
C ILE A 226 -8.20 -5.88 -7.17
N PHE A 227 -8.15 -5.49 -5.90
CA PHE A 227 -9.17 -4.67 -5.25
C PHE A 227 -8.54 -3.41 -4.68
N GLU A 228 -9.33 -2.34 -4.68
CA GLU A 228 -8.97 -1.04 -4.13
C GLU A 228 -9.97 -0.65 -3.03
N TRP A 229 -9.45 -0.08 -1.94
CA TRP A 229 -10.22 0.45 -0.84
C TRP A 229 -10.58 1.92 -1.09
N ASP A 230 -11.88 2.25 -1.11
CA ASP A 230 -12.36 3.62 -1.35
C ASP A 230 -12.58 4.44 -0.06
N GLY A 231 -12.12 3.93 1.09
CA GLY A 231 -12.38 4.51 2.42
C GLY A 231 -13.59 3.88 3.13
N SER A 232 -14.41 3.07 2.44
CA SER A 232 -15.62 2.45 2.99
C SER A 232 -15.81 1.00 2.56
N SER A 233 -15.35 0.62 1.38
CA SER A 233 -15.54 -0.71 0.79
C SER A 233 -14.39 -1.09 -0.14
N TRP A 234 -14.17 -2.40 -0.28
CA TRP A 234 -13.32 -2.95 -1.31
C TRP A 234 -14.08 -3.06 -2.62
N SER A 235 -13.56 -2.51 -3.68
CA SER A 235 -14.09 -2.65 -5.05
C SER A 235 -13.04 -3.20 -5.98
N GLN A 236 -13.45 -4.05 -6.92
CA GLN A 236 -12.50 -4.61 -7.88
C GLN A 236 -11.92 -3.51 -8.78
N LEU A 237 -10.61 -3.47 -8.87
CA LEU A 237 -9.85 -2.53 -9.69
C LEU A 237 -9.54 -3.16 -11.06
N GLY A 238 -10.30 -2.78 -12.05
CA GLY A 238 -10.20 -3.34 -13.42
C GLY A 238 -10.92 -4.68 -13.57
N SER A 239 -10.60 -5.39 -14.64
CA SER A 239 -11.12 -6.72 -14.95
C SER A 239 -10.23 -7.80 -14.35
N ASP A 240 -10.72 -9.04 -14.33
CA ASP A 240 -9.94 -10.21 -13.98
C ASP A 240 -8.71 -10.33 -14.88
N ILE A 241 -7.63 -10.80 -14.31
CA ILE A 241 -6.42 -11.15 -15.04
C ILE A 241 -6.37 -12.68 -15.13
N ASP A 242 -6.85 -13.21 -16.26
CA ASP A 242 -7.04 -14.63 -16.46
C ASP A 242 -5.77 -15.35 -16.92
N GLY A 243 -5.67 -16.62 -16.50
CA GLY A 243 -4.74 -17.59 -17.11
C GLY A 243 -5.13 -17.91 -18.54
N GLU A 244 -4.17 -18.32 -19.39
CA GLU A 244 -4.40 -18.52 -20.81
C GLU A 244 -5.02 -19.86 -21.14
N ALA A 245 -4.63 -20.90 -20.43
CA ALA A 245 -5.02 -22.26 -20.76
C ALA A 245 -5.45 -23.07 -19.53
N ALA A 246 -6.20 -24.12 -19.78
CA ALA A 246 -6.61 -25.05 -18.75
C ALA A 246 -5.40 -25.67 -18.04
N ARG A 247 -5.42 -25.66 -16.71
CA ARG A 247 -4.38 -26.19 -15.81
C ARG A 247 -3.10 -25.35 -15.68
N ASP A 248 -3.08 -24.13 -16.15
CA ASP A 248 -1.97 -23.20 -15.91
C ASP A 248 -1.80 -22.85 -14.45
N PHE A 249 -2.88 -22.93 -13.68
CA PHE A 249 -2.93 -22.50 -12.28
C PHE A 249 -2.41 -21.08 -12.10
N PHE A 250 -2.78 -20.18 -13.00
CA PHE A 250 -2.43 -18.75 -12.92
C PHE A 250 -3.02 -18.13 -11.65
N GLY A 251 -2.29 -17.23 -11.02
CA GLY A 251 -2.67 -16.74 -9.68
C GLY A 251 -2.25 -17.66 -8.53
N ALA A 252 -1.43 -18.71 -8.80
CA ALA A 252 -0.86 -19.56 -7.77
C ALA A 252 0.11 -18.81 -6.84
N CYS A 253 0.64 -17.69 -7.29
CA CYS A 253 1.46 -16.78 -6.52
C CYS A 253 1.28 -15.36 -7.06
N VAL A 254 1.20 -14.36 -6.17
CA VAL A 254 1.08 -12.95 -6.51
C VAL A 254 2.03 -12.11 -5.66
N SER A 255 2.58 -11.04 -6.23
CA SER A 255 3.35 -10.04 -5.52
C SER A 255 3.10 -8.67 -6.14
N MET A 256 2.74 -7.69 -5.33
CA MET A 256 2.44 -6.31 -5.71
C MET A 256 3.58 -5.40 -5.25
N ASP A 257 3.84 -4.33 -5.97
CA ASP A 257 4.77 -3.28 -5.58
C ASP A 257 4.20 -2.38 -4.47
N SER A 258 4.97 -1.39 -4.03
CA SER A 258 4.54 -0.48 -2.96
C SER A 258 3.37 0.41 -3.34
N ASP A 259 3.33 0.87 -4.58
CA ASP A 259 2.29 1.79 -5.05
C ASP A 259 1.00 1.05 -5.45
N GLY A 260 1.08 -0.28 -5.60
CA GLY A 260 -0.05 -1.11 -5.98
C GLY A 260 -0.45 -0.94 -7.45
N ASP A 261 0.45 -0.43 -8.29
CA ASP A 261 0.22 -0.24 -9.72
C ASP A 261 0.93 -1.29 -10.59
N ARG A 262 1.78 -2.15 -9.99
CA ARG A 262 2.35 -3.33 -10.65
C ARG A 262 2.11 -4.59 -9.85
N VAL A 263 1.87 -5.69 -10.56
CA VAL A 263 1.66 -7.00 -9.95
C VAL A 263 2.34 -8.09 -10.79
N ALA A 264 3.10 -8.95 -10.14
CA ALA A 264 3.65 -10.18 -10.71
C ALA A 264 2.75 -11.35 -10.32
N ILE A 265 2.38 -12.18 -11.31
CA ILE A 265 1.45 -13.30 -11.15
C ILE A 265 2.07 -14.56 -11.75
N GLY A 266 2.14 -15.64 -10.97
CA GLY A 266 2.68 -16.93 -11.39
C GLY A 266 1.61 -17.90 -11.88
N GLY A 267 1.89 -18.54 -13.03
CA GLY A 267 1.16 -19.66 -13.61
C GLY A 267 2.08 -20.89 -13.65
N ILE A 268 2.03 -21.68 -12.60
CA ILE A 268 3.08 -22.67 -12.26
C ILE A 268 3.14 -23.89 -13.16
N ASN A 269 2.07 -24.17 -13.88
CA ASN A 269 1.97 -25.32 -14.80
C ASN A 269 1.76 -24.85 -16.25
N SER A 270 2.07 -23.62 -16.58
CA SER A 270 2.05 -23.16 -17.96
C SER A 270 3.04 -23.96 -18.82
N ASP A 271 2.62 -24.29 -20.04
CA ASP A 271 3.35 -25.13 -20.98
C ASP A 271 4.21 -24.32 -22.00
N GLY A 272 4.39 -23.01 -21.79
CA GLY A 272 5.05 -22.10 -22.76
C GLY A 272 6.40 -22.60 -23.25
N ASN A 273 7.25 -23.13 -22.39
CA ASN A 273 8.58 -23.65 -22.71
C ASN A 273 8.76 -25.14 -22.40
N GLY A 274 7.66 -25.88 -22.28
CA GLY A 274 7.59 -27.30 -21.97
C GLY A 274 6.51 -27.61 -20.96
N THR A 275 6.08 -28.86 -20.87
CA THR A 275 5.01 -29.29 -19.96
C THR A 275 5.33 -28.92 -18.53
N ASP A 276 4.43 -28.17 -17.86
CA ASP A 276 4.56 -27.69 -16.49
C ASP A 276 5.87 -26.90 -16.25
N ALA A 277 6.40 -26.20 -17.27
CA ALA A 277 7.57 -25.35 -17.11
C ALA A 277 7.30 -24.15 -16.18
N GLY A 278 6.07 -23.68 -16.22
CA GLY A 278 5.60 -22.50 -15.49
C GLY A 278 6.03 -21.18 -16.09
N HIS A 279 5.33 -20.11 -15.74
CA HIS A 279 5.68 -18.75 -16.16
C HIS A 279 5.31 -17.73 -15.07
N VAL A 280 5.80 -16.49 -15.25
CA VAL A 280 5.34 -15.31 -14.53
C VAL A 280 5.01 -14.22 -15.54
N ARG A 281 3.91 -13.50 -15.29
CA ARG A 281 3.53 -12.28 -16.00
C ARG A 281 3.50 -11.12 -15.05
N ILE A 282 3.93 -9.98 -15.55
CA ILE A 282 3.87 -8.72 -14.82
C ILE A 282 2.81 -7.86 -15.49
N TYR A 283 1.96 -7.24 -14.69
CA TYR A 283 0.93 -6.30 -15.17
C TYR A 283 1.13 -4.95 -14.52
N GLU A 284 0.80 -3.91 -15.28
CA GLU A 284 0.83 -2.51 -14.85
C GLU A 284 -0.56 -1.89 -15.01
N TRP A 285 -0.95 -1.09 -14.03
CA TRP A 285 -2.21 -0.36 -14.03
C TRP A 285 -2.07 0.94 -14.83
N SER A 286 -2.87 1.10 -15.88
CA SER A 286 -2.86 2.28 -16.75
C SER A 286 -3.72 3.44 -16.25
N GLY A 287 -4.32 3.33 -15.05
CA GLY A 287 -5.38 4.23 -14.57
C GLY A 287 -6.79 3.80 -15.00
N SER A 288 -6.92 2.78 -15.87
CA SER A 288 -8.22 2.29 -16.34
C SER A 288 -8.26 0.78 -16.57
N SER A 289 -7.13 0.14 -16.79
CA SER A 289 -7.02 -1.30 -17.04
C SER A 289 -5.64 -1.83 -16.67
N TRP A 290 -5.59 -3.11 -16.30
CA TRP A 290 -4.35 -3.85 -16.17
C TRP A 290 -3.86 -4.26 -17.57
N SER A 291 -2.61 -3.98 -17.86
CA SER A 291 -1.96 -4.33 -19.13
C SER A 291 -0.68 -5.10 -18.84
N GLN A 292 -0.43 -6.18 -19.59
CA GLN A 292 0.81 -6.93 -19.42
C GLN A 292 2.02 -6.08 -19.78
N LEU A 293 2.99 -6.07 -18.87
CA LEU A 293 4.26 -5.37 -19.03
C LEU A 293 5.31 -6.36 -19.57
N GLY A 294 5.69 -6.18 -20.82
CA GLY A 294 6.63 -7.08 -21.51
C GLY A 294 6.01 -8.41 -21.94
N SER A 295 6.88 -9.40 -22.19
CA SER A 295 6.51 -10.77 -22.55
C SER A 295 6.46 -11.66 -21.32
N ASP A 296 5.92 -12.86 -21.49
CA ASP A 296 5.96 -13.90 -20.46
C ASP A 296 7.40 -14.20 -20.05
N ILE A 297 7.60 -14.42 -18.77
CA ILE A 297 8.87 -14.87 -18.21
C ILE A 297 8.72 -16.37 -17.95
N ASP A 298 9.15 -17.17 -18.91
CA ASP A 298 8.97 -18.63 -18.90
C ASP A 298 10.04 -19.35 -18.08
N GLY A 299 9.66 -20.52 -17.53
CA GLY A 299 10.58 -21.51 -17.00
C GLY A 299 11.55 -22.02 -18.06
N GLU A 300 12.69 -22.59 -17.66
CA GLU A 300 13.72 -23.07 -18.60
C GLU A 300 13.37 -24.40 -19.25
N ALA A 301 12.75 -25.27 -18.49
CA ALA A 301 12.49 -26.63 -18.90
C ALA A 301 11.17 -27.16 -18.34
N ALA A 302 10.70 -28.25 -18.95
CA ALA A 302 9.52 -28.96 -18.49
C ALA A 302 9.68 -29.42 -17.04
N GLY A 303 8.65 -29.21 -16.22
CA GLY A 303 8.62 -29.64 -14.83
C GLY A 303 9.26 -28.69 -13.83
N ASP A 304 9.82 -27.56 -14.26
CA ASP A 304 10.50 -26.58 -13.38
C ASP A 304 9.55 -25.91 -12.39
N ALA A 305 8.27 -25.82 -12.72
CA ALA A 305 7.25 -25.10 -11.96
C ALA A 305 7.70 -23.65 -11.64
N PHE A 306 8.24 -22.93 -12.62
CA PHE A 306 8.66 -21.54 -12.50
C PHE A 306 7.46 -20.63 -12.16
N GLY A 307 7.64 -19.67 -11.30
CA GLY A 307 6.53 -18.89 -10.73
C GLY A 307 5.92 -19.53 -9.47
N TRP A 308 6.58 -20.55 -8.90
CA TRP A 308 6.18 -21.15 -7.62
C TRP A 308 6.15 -20.13 -6.48
N SER A 309 7.10 -19.22 -6.48
CA SER A 309 7.16 -18.05 -5.61
C SER A 309 7.57 -16.83 -6.42
N VAL A 310 6.99 -15.69 -6.13
CA VAL A 310 7.35 -14.40 -6.71
C VAL A 310 7.52 -13.37 -5.60
N SER A 311 8.45 -12.43 -5.79
CA SER A 311 8.65 -11.29 -4.92
C SER A 311 9.08 -10.11 -5.76
N MET A 312 8.31 -9.03 -5.71
CA MET A 312 8.57 -7.77 -6.41
C MET A 312 9.21 -6.78 -5.44
N ASP A 313 10.10 -5.93 -5.91
CA ASP A 313 10.64 -4.84 -5.12
C ASP A 313 9.63 -3.68 -4.99
N SER A 314 9.96 -2.72 -4.13
CA SER A 314 9.08 -1.58 -3.83
C SER A 314 8.69 -0.75 -5.05
N ASP A 315 9.60 -0.63 -6.00
CA ASP A 315 9.42 0.21 -7.19
C ASP A 315 8.82 -0.56 -8.38
N GLY A 316 8.52 -1.86 -8.19
CA GLY A 316 8.00 -2.73 -9.25
C GLY A 316 8.96 -2.97 -10.41
N ASN A 317 10.24 -2.61 -10.25
CA ASN A 317 11.25 -2.69 -11.31
C ASN A 317 12.02 -4.01 -11.31
N ARG A 318 12.03 -4.73 -10.20
CA ARG A 318 12.69 -6.04 -10.06
C ARG A 318 11.74 -7.08 -9.52
N VAL A 319 11.86 -8.29 -10.04
CA VAL A 319 11.12 -9.45 -9.56
C VAL A 319 12.06 -10.63 -9.37
N ALA A 320 11.99 -11.26 -8.20
CA ALA A 320 12.63 -12.54 -7.93
C ALA A 320 11.60 -13.66 -8.10
N ILE A 321 11.94 -14.69 -8.86
CA ILE A 321 11.04 -15.78 -9.26
C ILE A 321 11.71 -17.11 -8.94
N GLY A 322 11.00 -17.95 -8.19
CA GLY A 322 11.48 -19.30 -7.83
C GLY A 322 10.88 -20.40 -8.69
N ALA A 323 11.71 -21.38 -9.01
CA ALA A 323 11.36 -22.65 -9.65
C ALA A 323 11.88 -23.80 -8.77
N HIS A 324 11.04 -24.35 -7.93
CA HIS A 324 11.46 -25.25 -6.85
C HIS A 324 11.85 -26.66 -7.30
N THR A 325 11.43 -27.05 -8.49
CA THR A 325 11.73 -28.34 -9.11
C THR A 325 12.69 -28.26 -10.30
N ASN A 326 13.38 -27.10 -10.48
CA ASN A 326 14.40 -27.00 -11.53
C ASN A 326 15.57 -27.94 -11.26
N ASP A 327 15.96 -28.71 -12.30
CA ASP A 327 16.97 -29.76 -12.26
C ASP A 327 18.39 -29.28 -12.63
N GLY A 328 18.60 -27.98 -12.88
CA GLY A 328 19.84 -27.43 -13.40
C GLY A 328 21.11 -27.75 -12.58
N ASN A 329 20.95 -28.05 -11.29
CA ASN A 329 22.05 -28.37 -10.38
C ASN A 329 21.86 -29.73 -9.66
N GLY A 330 20.96 -30.57 -10.17
CA GLY A 330 20.56 -31.85 -9.63
C GLY A 330 19.03 -31.98 -9.53
N THR A 331 18.53 -33.17 -9.35
CA THR A 331 17.09 -33.47 -9.31
C THR A 331 16.41 -32.62 -8.21
N ASP A 332 15.40 -31.85 -8.60
CA ASP A 332 14.62 -30.97 -7.75
C ASP A 332 15.49 -29.97 -6.91
N ALA A 333 16.66 -29.59 -7.44
CA ALA A 333 17.56 -28.69 -6.73
C ALA A 333 16.97 -27.27 -6.56
N GLY A 334 16.13 -26.89 -7.49
CA GLY A 334 15.49 -25.59 -7.54
C GLY A 334 16.45 -24.43 -7.85
N HIS A 335 15.89 -23.32 -8.31
CA HIS A 335 16.62 -22.08 -8.47
C HIS A 335 15.75 -20.85 -8.24
N VAL A 336 16.39 -19.68 -8.14
CA VAL A 336 15.75 -18.36 -8.16
C VAL A 336 16.40 -17.53 -9.25
N ARG A 337 15.59 -16.85 -10.05
CA ARG A 337 16.04 -15.85 -11.02
C ARG A 337 15.52 -14.48 -10.63
N ILE A 338 16.33 -13.45 -10.90
CA ILE A 338 15.97 -12.06 -10.67
C ILE A 338 15.95 -11.36 -12.01
N TYR A 339 14.85 -10.69 -12.31
CA TYR A 339 14.68 -9.90 -13.52
C TYR A 339 14.54 -8.43 -13.16
N GLU A 340 15.02 -7.57 -14.04
CA GLU A 340 14.91 -6.11 -13.93
C GLU A 340 14.24 -5.58 -15.19
N TRP A 341 13.27 -4.69 -15.01
CA TRP A 341 12.61 -3.99 -16.11
C TRP A 341 13.54 -2.92 -16.69
N SER A 342 13.85 -3.01 -17.98
CA SER A 342 14.79 -2.10 -18.65
C SER A 342 14.12 -0.87 -19.29
N GLY A 343 12.78 -0.75 -19.19
CA GLY A 343 12.07 0.44 -19.67
C GLY A 343 11.97 0.60 -21.19
N SER A 344 11.88 -0.49 -21.94
CA SER A 344 11.74 -0.43 -23.42
C SER A 344 10.48 -1.10 -23.92
#